data_22cc061cc09fc371e790214de7b70cac
#
_entry.id   22cc061cc09fc371e790214de7b70cac
#
_cell.length_a   1.000
_cell.length_b   1.000
_cell.length_c   1.000
_cell.angle_alpha   90.00
_cell.angle_beta   90.00
_cell.angle_gamma   90.00
#
_symmetry.space_group_name_H-M   'P 1'
#
loop_
_entity.id
_entity.type
_entity.pdbx_description
1 polymer ?
#
loop_
_entity_poly.entity_id
_entity_poly.type
_entity_poly.pdbx_seq_one_letter_code
_entity_poly.pdbx_strand_id
1 'polypeptide(L)'
;MHDSTACQDDGSVREQWDRWFRVGAILVLALAAVNLFFRLDREVVTEWDEALYAISAAETARNGNWIGTTFDGALDYYNTKPPLNIWLIALSFKAFGVTLVTLRVASALAAWLTVLVLMLWARRAFGATTALLSGLVLSATYGFIYVHSGRSANTDALFTLLVLLTVVTLWGGRDHPWRLAWLGPVLAAVFLLRGMAVLMPLILVVTVLVVGGRRPGERRWPALTAALMLTVLPIAWWAWARWRLDGWQFLGPMFQYDFVARTATPLEGHTGSLLYYPNNLQKDHYVWLIATAVAIFLFPLSRERFRRLWSELSGNAYAQTLAGAWLGVTVLIPTMMQTKVAWYLNPFYPIFALLVGRMFAQGFACASASSAAWRRRVLTGTVLLALAIVEGKLFHYSYTMRDVRHTVQGLLLEERQTLAGQRVYQDRWMRADRFVLEHVIGGYAREAQGVGGFVLAARRGDYVIVPQPDGDGSEIVLVRANRRHRLCRRAD
;
A
#
# COMPACT_ATOMS: atom_id res chain seq x y z
N MET A 1 -8.87 40.25 48.44
CA MET A 1 -7.87 40.25 47.38
C MET A 1 -7.63 38.78 47.00
N HIS A 2 -8.35 38.25 46.03
CA HIS A 2 -8.21 36.88 45.55
C HIS A 2 -7.32 36.88 44.30
N ASP A 3 -6.38 36.01 44.34
CA ASP A 3 -5.30 35.78 43.39
C ASP A 3 -5.83 35.53 41.97
N SER A 4 -5.61 36.47 41.06
CA SER A 4 -5.98 36.42 39.65
C SER A 4 -4.83 35.93 38.74
N THR A 5 -3.85 35.24 39.31
CA THR A 5 -2.62 34.80 38.59
C THR A 5 -2.67 33.37 38.04
N ALA A 6 -3.76 32.58 38.26
CA ALA A 6 -3.82 31.18 37.90
C ALA A 6 -4.34 30.88 36.46
N CYS A 7 -4.79 31.88 35.69
CA CYS A 7 -5.44 31.65 34.36
C CYS A 7 -4.62 32.05 33.15
N GLN A 8 -3.40 32.62 33.31
CA GLN A 8 -2.59 33.03 32.13
C GLN A 8 -1.58 32.00 31.63
N ASP A 9 -1.36 30.89 32.35
CA ASP A 9 -0.31 29.94 32.01
C ASP A 9 -0.76 28.77 31.08
N ASP A 10 -2.07 28.60 30.89
CA ASP A 10 -2.62 27.45 30.10
C ASP A 10 -2.50 27.65 28.58
N GLY A 11 -2.49 28.88 28.09
CA GLY A 11 -2.38 29.22 26.69
C GLY A 11 -0.97 28.97 26.13
N SER A 12 0.06 29.40 26.86
CA SER A 12 1.46 29.26 26.40
C SER A 12 1.95 27.81 26.40
N VAL A 13 1.55 27.03 27.39
CA VAL A 13 1.84 25.59 27.47
C VAL A 13 1.15 24.83 26.34
N ARG A 14 -0.11 25.17 26.05
CA ARG A 14 -0.88 24.54 24.95
C ARG A 14 -0.30 24.88 23.59
N GLU A 15 0.10 26.13 23.34
CA GLU A 15 0.80 26.53 22.10
C GLU A 15 2.16 25.85 21.95
N GLN A 16 2.92 25.68 23.03
CA GLN A 16 4.20 24.98 23.00
C GLN A 16 4.03 23.50 22.65
N TRP A 17 3.05 22.80 23.25
CA TRP A 17 2.73 21.40 22.90
C TRP A 17 2.25 21.24 21.46
N ASP A 18 1.45 22.19 20.96
CA ASP A 18 1.00 22.19 19.56
C ASP A 18 2.16 22.45 18.58
N ARG A 19 3.13 23.26 18.95
CA ARG A 19 4.36 23.49 18.17
C ARG A 19 5.20 22.22 18.08
N TRP A 20 5.46 21.56 19.20
CA TRP A 20 6.22 20.30 19.23
C TRP A 20 5.56 19.19 18.43
N PHE A 21 4.24 19.09 18.53
CA PHE A 21 3.51 18.13 17.70
C PHE A 21 3.67 18.45 16.20
N ARG A 22 3.57 19.69 15.78
CA ARG A 22 3.72 20.08 14.37
C ARG A 22 5.12 19.73 13.86
N VAL A 23 6.16 20.05 14.59
CA VAL A 23 7.54 19.70 14.24
C VAL A 23 7.71 18.17 14.15
N GLY A 24 7.26 17.43 15.17
CA GLY A 24 7.31 15.95 15.14
C GLY A 24 6.52 15.35 13.99
N ALA A 25 5.34 15.90 13.67
CA ALA A 25 4.53 15.45 12.56
C ALA A 25 5.22 15.68 11.20
N ILE A 26 5.85 16.85 11.02
CA ILE A 26 6.64 17.14 9.80
C ILE A 26 7.80 16.14 9.67
N LEU A 27 8.52 15.86 10.76
CA LEU A 27 9.64 14.90 10.73
C LEU A 27 9.17 13.48 10.39
N VAL A 28 8.08 13.01 10.98
CA VAL A 28 7.51 11.68 10.66
C VAL A 28 7.02 11.61 9.23
N LEU A 29 6.33 12.66 8.74
CA LEU A 29 5.87 12.71 7.35
C LEU A 29 7.01 12.85 6.34
N ALA A 30 8.09 13.54 6.71
CA ALA A 30 9.31 13.61 5.92
C ALA A 30 9.99 12.23 5.84
N LEU A 31 10.11 11.51 6.98
CA LEU A 31 10.61 10.14 6.99
C LEU A 31 9.75 9.22 6.12
N ALA A 32 8.42 9.29 6.25
CA ALA A 32 7.51 8.54 5.40
C ALA A 32 7.70 8.87 3.91
N ALA A 33 7.91 10.15 3.58
CA ALA A 33 8.18 10.57 2.20
C ALA A 33 9.51 10.01 1.69
N VAL A 34 10.56 10.03 2.50
CA VAL A 34 11.85 9.40 2.14
C VAL A 34 11.66 7.92 1.88
N ASN A 35 11.02 7.18 2.79
CA ASN A 35 10.83 5.73 2.67
C ASN A 35 9.97 5.34 1.46
N LEU A 36 9.02 6.19 1.06
CA LEU A 36 8.09 5.89 -0.04
C LEU A 36 8.57 6.39 -1.40
N PHE A 37 9.24 7.55 -1.48
CA PHE A 37 9.55 8.20 -2.76
C PHE A 37 11.03 8.16 -3.14
N PHE A 38 11.95 8.03 -2.15
CA PHE A 38 13.37 8.03 -2.44
C PHE A 38 13.75 6.81 -3.30
N ARG A 39 14.46 7.05 -4.43
CA ARG A 39 14.87 6.01 -5.40
C ARG A 39 13.70 5.17 -5.97
N LEU A 40 12.50 5.70 -6.08
CA LEU A 40 11.34 5.01 -6.62
C LEU A 40 11.52 4.61 -8.10
N ASP A 41 12.38 5.33 -8.82
CA ASP A 41 12.83 5.07 -10.19
C ASP A 41 13.83 3.91 -10.32
N ARG A 42 14.41 3.46 -9.21
CA ARG A 42 15.48 2.43 -9.19
C ARG A 42 14.98 1.03 -8.87
N GLU A 43 13.72 0.85 -8.57
CA GLU A 43 13.16 -0.45 -8.25
C GLU A 43 12.68 -1.19 -9.49
N VAL A 44 12.92 -2.52 -9.52
CA VAL A 44 12.39 -3.39 -10.58
C VAL A 44 10.87 -3.36 -10.60
N VAL A 45 10.27 -3.33 -11.78
CA VAL A 45 8.86 -3.59 -11.97
C VAL A 45 8.63 -5.09 -11.79
N THR A 46 7.68 -5.44 -10.92
CA THR A 46 7.36 -6.85 -10.65
C THR A 46 6.49 -7.44 -11.74
N GLU A 47 6.73 -8.73 -12.06
CA GLU A 47 6.19 -9.38 -13.26
C GLU A 47 4.66 -9.49 -13.31
N TRP A 48 4.02 -9.79 -12.18
CA TRP A 48 2.58 -10.07 -12.19
C TRP A 48 1.71 -8.78 -12.19
N ASP A 49 1.09 -8.48 -11.10
CA ASP A 49 0.09 -7.41 -10.97
C ASP A 49 0.64 -6.04 -11.41
N GLU A 50 1.87 -5.68 -10.99
CA GLU A 50 2.44 -4.36 -11.29
C GLU A 50 2.68 -4.16 -12.78
N ALA A 51 3.24 -5.18 -13.47
CA ALA A 51 3.49 -5.11 -14.92
C ALA A 51 2.18 -5.08 -15.72
N LEU A 52 1.16 -5.86 -15.30
CA LEU A 52 -0.16 -5.83 -15.92
C LEU A 52 -0.80 -4.44 -15.82
N TYR A 53 -0.83 -3.86 -14.63
CA TYR A 53 -1.37 -2.50 -14.45
C TYR A 53 -0.56 -1.46 -15.23
N ALA A 54 0.76 -1.61 -15.29
CA ALA A 54 1.64 -0.69 -16.00
C ALA A 54 1.32 -0.65 -17.51
N ILE A 55 1.22 -1.82 -18.17
CA ILE A 55 0.90 -1.92 -19.59
C ILE A 55 -0.51 -1.40 -19.85
N SER A 56 -1.52 -1.89 -19.11
CA SER A 56 -2.91 -1.46 -19.27
C SER A 56 -3.09 0.05 -19.05
N ALA A 57 -2.37 0.63 -18.08
CA ALA A 57 -2.41 2.07 -17.83
C ALA A 57 -1.73 2.88 -18.94
N ALA A 58 -0.60 2.40 -19.47
CA ALA A 58 0.08 3.05 -20.59
C ALA A 58 -0.77 3.04 -21.86
N GLU A 59 -1.43 1.92 -22.14
CA GLU A 59 -2.37 1.81 -23.26
C GLU A 59 -3.60 2.70 -23.04
N THR A 60 -4.22 2.68 -21.86
CA THR A 60 -5.36 3.55 -21.51
C THR A 60 -5.00 5.03 -21.67
N ALA A 61 -3.79 5.43 -21.24
CA ALA A 61 -3.32 6.81 -21.41
C ALA A 61 -3.15 7.20 -22.88
N ARG A 62 -2.78 6.24 -23.74
CA ARG A 62 -2.55 6.43 -25.19
C ARG A 62 -3.84 6.39 -26.01
N ASN A 63 -4.67 5.35 -25.82
CA ASN A 63 -5.84 5.10 -26.65
C ASN A 63 -7.14 5.74 -26.13
N GLY A 64 -7.14 6.23 -24.88
CA GLY A 64 -8.32 6.85 -24.25
C GLY A 64 -9.43 5.88 -23.85
N ASN A 65 -9.19 4.58 -23.84
CA ASN A 65 -10.19 3.58 -23.43
C ASN A 65 -10.20 3.40 -21.90
N TRP A 66 -10.99 4.24 -21.21
CA TRP A 66 -11.09 4.25 -19.75
C TRP A 66 -12.05 3.19 -19.19
N ILE A 67 -13.01 2.71 -19.98
CA ILE A 67 -14.00 1.74 -19.53
C ILE A 67 -13.52 0.31 -19.72
N GLY A 68 -13.01 -0.01 -20.90
CA GLY A 68 -12.48 -1.33 -21.23
C GLY A 68 -10.97 -1.27 -21.31
N THR A 69 -10.29 -1.52 -20.19
CA THR A 69 -8.83 -1.59 -20.16
C THR A 69 -8.30 -2.56 -21.21
N THR A 70 -7.19 -2.22 -21.84
CA THR A 70 -6.58 -3.04 -22.89
C THR A 70 -5.23 -3.59 -22.43
N PHE A 71 -4.85 -4.70 -23.02
CA PHE A 71 -3.53 -5.31 -22.88
C PHE A 71 -3.12 -5.87 -24.26
N ASP A 72 -1.96 -5.47 -24.75
CA ASP A 72 -1.48 -5.78 -26.12
C ASP A 72 -2.47 -5.32 -27.21
N GLY A 73 -3.10 -4.17 -26.98
CA GLY A 73 -4.04 -3.57 -27.92
C GLY A 73 -5.43 -4.22 -27.96
N ALA A 74 -5.66 -5.32 -27.25
CA ALA A 74 -6.95 -6.00 -27.13
C ALA A 74 -7.59 -5.72 -25.76
N LEU A 75 -8.92 -5.91 -25.63
CA LEU A 75 -9.60 -5.83 -24.34
C LEU A 75 -9.01 -6.86 -23.36
N ASP A 76 -8.66 -6.39 -22.17
CA ASP A 76 -8.08 -7.24 -21.12
C ASP A 76 -9.20 -7.95 -20.34
N TYR A 77 -9.26 -9.27 -20.48
CA TYR A 77 -10.15 -10.17 -19.73
C TYR A 77 -9.40 -10.98 -18.66
N TYR A 78 -8.07 -10.88 -18.63
CA TYR A 78 -7.25 -11.57 -17.63
C TYR A 78 -7.25 -10.82 -16.30
N ASN A 79 -7.11 -9.49 -16.35
CA ASN A 79 -7.21 -8.67 -15.15
C ASN A 79 -8.67 -8.40 -14.81
N THR A 80 -9.25 -9.25 -13.98
CA THR A 80 -10.67 -9.17 -13.57
C THR A 80 -10.99 -8.04 -12.58
N LYS A 81 -10.00 -7.20 -12.22
CA LYS A 81 -10.24 -6.09 -11.27
C LYS A 81 -10.86 -4.88 -11.96
N PRO A 82 -11.77 -4.15 -11.28
CA PRO A 82 -12.26 -2.86 -11.77
C PRO A 82 -11.15 -1.83 -11.95
N PRO A 83 -11.37 -0.74 -12.72
CA PRO A 83 -10.29 0.02 -13.34
C PRO A 83 -9.66 1.13 -12.49
N LEU A 84 -10.07 1.39 -11.26
CA LEU A 84 -9.63 2.58 -10.50
C LEU A 84 -8.11 2.68 -10.38
N ASN A 85 -7.40 1.56 -10.14
CA ASN A 85 -5.94 1.58 -10.07
C ASN A 85 -5.32 1.97 -11.40
N ILE A 86 -5.81 1.39 -12.49
CA ILE A 86 -5.35 1.69 -13.85
C ILE A 86 -5.64 3.16 -14.20
N TRP A 87 -6.80 3.69 -13.82
CA TRP A 87 -7.13 5.10 -14.03
C TRP A 87 -6.15 6.04 -13.34
N LEU A 88 -5.80 5.78 -12.08
CA LEU A 88 -4.87 6.63 -11.33
C LEU A 88 -3.46 6.61 -11.94
N ILE A 89 -2.99 5.42 -12.36
CA ILE A 89 -1.69 5.29 -13.04
C ILE A 89 -1.74 5.98 -14.41
N ALA A 90 -2.80 5.76 -15.21
CA ALA A 90 -2.96 6.37 -16.53
C ALA A 90 -3.05 7.91 -16.45
N LEU A 91 -3.73 8.45 -15.43
CA LEU A 91 -3.75 9.89 -15.17
C LEU A 91 -2.35 10.42 -14.85
N SER A 92 -1.59 9.69 -14.03
CA SER A 92 -0.18 10.04 -13.75
C SER A 92 0.67 10.02 -15.02
N PHE A 93 0.51 9.02 -15.88
CA PHE A 93 1.20 8.92 -17.17
C PHE A 93 0.83 10.08 -18.12
N LYS A 94 -0.44 10.43 -18.18
CA LYS A 94 -0.89 11.59 -18.99
C LYS A 94 -0.34 12.91 -18.49
N ALA A 95 -0.24 13.09 -17.18
CA ALA A 95 0.22 14.35 -16.60
C ALA A 95 1.74 14.52 -16.65
N PHE A 96 2.51 13.44 -16.46
CA PHE A 96 3.96 13.52 -16.21
C PHE A 96 4.79 12.59 -17.12
N GLY A 97 4.18 11.91 -18.08
CA GLY A 97 4.85 10.93 -18.93
C GLY A 97 4.99 9.55 -18.30
N VAL A 98 5.33 8.55 -19.14
CA VAL A 98 5.47 7.15 -18.70
C VAL A 98 6.88 6.93 -18.14
N THR A 99 6.98 6.73 -16.83
CA THR A 99 8.24 6.46 -16.10
C THR A 99 7.99 5.50 -14.94
N LEU A 100 9.05 4.95 -14.35
CA LEU A 100 8.92 4.11 -13.15
C LEU A 100 8.40 4.88 -11.92
N VAL A 101 8.67 6.19 -11.84
CA VAL A 101 8.14 7.06 -10.78
C VAL A 101 6.65 7.26 -10.97
N THR A 102 6.22 7.67 -12.17
CA THR A 102 4.81 7.96 -12.45
C THR A 102 3.94 6.72 -12.44
N LEU A 103 4.50 5.53 -12.67
CA LEU A 103 3.86 4.26 -12.45
C LEU A 103 3.43 4.09 -10.97
N ARG A 104 4.27 4.50 -10.01
CA ARG A 104 4.13 4.17 -8.58
C ARG A 104 3.62 5.33 -7.72
N VAL A 105 3.62 6.55 -8.25
CA VAL A 105 3.31 7.75 -7.45
C VAL A 105 1.93 7.70 -6.78
N ALA A 106 0.92 7.11 -7.42
CA ALA A 106 -0.42 6.98 -6.86
C ALA A 106 -0.42 6.09 -5.60
N SER A 107 0.28 4.95 -5.62
CA SER A 107 0.42 4.05 -4.47
C SER A 107 1.26 4.67 -3.36
N ALA A 108 2.39 5.33 -3.71
CA ALA A 108 3.24 6.00 -2.74
C ALA A 108 2.51 7.15 -2.04
N LEU A 109 1.72 7.93 -2.78
CA LEU A 109 0.88 9.00 -2.24
C LEU A 109 -0.23 8.44 -1.33
N ALA A 110 -0.89 7.34 -1.72
CA ALA A 110 -1.90 6.68 -0.90
C ALA A 110 -1.30 6.17 0.42
N ALA A 111 -0.11 5.58 0.40
CA ALA A 111 0.60 5.15 1.59
C ALA A 111 0.99 6.35 2.48
N TRP A 112 1.53 7.41 1.90
CA TRP A 112 1.86 8.63 2.63
C TRP A 112 0.63 9.27 3.29
N LEU A 113 -0.48 9.36 2.55
CA LEU A 113 -1.76 9.85 3.08
C LEU A 113 -2.30 8.95 4.20
N THR A 114 -2.04 7.64 4.15
CA THR A 114 -2.40 6.72 5.24
C THR A 114 -1.69 7.09 6.53
N VAL A 115 -0.39 7.39 6.48
CA VAL A 115 0.38 7.88 7.66
C VAL A 115 -0.21 9.19 8.16
N LEU A 116 -0.47 10.15 7.28
CA LEU A 116 -1.05 11.45 7.64
C LEU A 116 -2.43 11.30 8.29
N VAL A 117 -3.34 10.55 7.67
CA VAL A 117 -4.71 10.34 8.18
C VAL A 117 -4.68 9.62 9.52
N LEU A 118 -3.84 8.60 9.68
CA LEU A 118 -3.65 7.90 10.95
C LEU A 118 -3.19 8.87 12.05
N MET A 119 -2.19 9.70 11.77
CA MET A 119 -1.67 10.67 12.74
C MET A 119 -2.72 11.73 13.12
N LEU A 120 -3.43 12.30 12.14
CA LEU A 120 -4.45 13.32 12.39
C LEU A 120 -5.62 12.77 13.20
N TRP A 121 -6.05 11.55 12.90
CA TRP A 121 -7.09 10.89 13.66
C TRP A 121 -6.62 10.48 15.05
N ALA A 122 -5.45 9.83 15.17
CA ALA A 122 -4.89 9.40 16.44
C ALA A 122 -4.62 10.58 17.39
N ARG A 123 -4.22 11.77 16.86
CA ARG A 123 -4.08 12.98 17.66
C ARG A 123 -5.39 13.38 18.33
N ARG A 124 -6.50 13.34 17.59
CA ARG A 124 -7.83 13.71 18.11
C ARG A 124 -8.39 12.68 19.07
N ALA A 125 -8.13 11.40 18.82
CA ALA A 125 -8.69 10.30 19.59
C ALA A 125 -7.85 9.93 20.83
N PHE A 126 -6.51 10.03 20.74
CA PHE A 126 -5.57 9.47 21.72
C PHE A 126 -4.43 10.41 22.11
N GLY A 127 -4.37 11.61 21.55
CA GLY A 127 -3.37 12.63 21.86
C GLY A 127 -2.11 12.60 20.98
N ALA A 128 -1.29 13.64 21.14
CA ALA A 128 -0.15 13.93 20.27
C ALA A 128 0.93 12.84 20.27
N THR A 129 1.32 12.33 21.46
CA THR A 129 2.36 11.32 21.60
C THR A 129 1.96 10.02 20.89
N THR A 130 0.71 9.56 21.07
CA THR A 130 0.21 8.38 20.35
C THR A 130 0.25 8.59 18.84
N ALA A 131 -0.17 9.76 18.36
CA ALA A 131 -0.17 10.09 16.95
C ALA A 131 1.22 10.02 16.32
N LEU A 132 2.21 10.68 16.95
CA LEU A 132 3.60 10.69 16.48
C LEU A 132 4.20 9.29 16.46
N LEU A 133 4.03 8.52 17.53
CA LEU A 133 4.58 7.17 17.63
C LEU A 133 3.90 6.20 16.65
N SER A 134 2.58 6.31 16.47
CA SER A 134 1.85 5.50 15.47
C SER A 134 2.27 5.82 14.04
N GLY A 135 2.42 7.10 13.71
CA GLY A 135 2.94 7.53 12.42
C GLY A 135 4.37 7.03 12.18
N LEU A 136 5.25 7.12 13.20
CA LEU A 136 6.62 6.64 13.14
C LEU A 136 6.69 5.12 12.88
N VAL A 137 5.91 4.35 13.64
CA VAL A 137 5.85 2.89 13.44
C VAL A 137 5.34 2.53 12.05
N LEU A 138 4.26 3.17 11.58
CA LEU A 138 3.70 2.89 10.26
C LEU A 138 4.66 3.28 9.14
N SER A 139 5.31 4.45 9.23
CA SER A 139 6.27 4.94 8.23
C SER A 139 7.51 4.07 8.10
N ALA A 140 7.83 3.27 9.12
CA ALA A 140 8.95 2.34 9.16
C ALA A 140 8.51 0.85 9.10
N THR A 141 7.26 0.56 8.70
CA THR A 141 6.74 -0.81 8.60
C THR A 141 7.04 -1.41 7.23
N TYR A 142 7.94 -2.43 7.18
CA TYR A 142 8.39 -3.07 5.93
C TYR A 142 7.23 -3.55 5.04
N GLY A 143 6.27 -4.31 5.60
CA GLY A 143 5.15 -4.83 4.85
C GLY A 143 4.30 -3.72 4.19
N PHE A 144 4.09 -2.62 4.91
CA PHE A 144 3.34 -1.45 4.42
C PHE A 144 4.07 -0.69 3.30
N ILE A 145 5.41 -0.70 3.31
CA ILE A 145 6.22 0.02 2.31
C ILE A 145 6.44 -0.84 1.07
N TYR A 146 6.91 -2.10 1.25
CA TYR A 146 7.44 -2.92 0.15
C TYR A 146 6.54 -4.06 -0.31
N VAL A 147 5.65 -4.60 0.55
CA VAL A 147 4.90 -5.80 0.19
C VAL A 147 3.61 -5.43 -0.55
N HIS A 148 3.67 -5.39 -1.87
CA HIS A 148 2.56 -5.01 -2.76
C HIS A 148 1.88 -3.66 -2.42
N SER A 149 2.60 -2.74 -1.76
CA SER A 149 2.02 -1.55 -1.19
C SER A 149 2.71 -0.26 -1.68
N GLY A 150 3.17 0.60 -0.78
CA GLY A 150 3.55 1.98 -1.08
C GLY A 150 4.58 2.19 -2.19
N ARG A 151 5.49 1.22 -2.41
CA ARG A 151 6.54 1.33 -3.43
C ARG A 151 6.31 0.46 -4.66
N SER A 152 5.10 -0.04 -4.87
CA SER A 152 4.70 -0.76 -6.08
C SER A 152 3.36 -0.25 -6.59
N ALA A 153 3.11 -0.37 -7.90
CA ALA A 153 1.88 0.13 -8.52
C ALA A 153 0.67 -0.78 -8.28
N ASN A 154 0.62 -1.43 -7.11
CA ASN A 154 -0.43 -2.33 -6.72
C ASN A 154 -1.59 -1.62 -6.00
N THR A 155 -2.70 -2.32 -5.85
CA THR A 155 -3.93 -1.77 -5.26
C THR A 155 -3.88 -1.62 -3.75
N ASP A 156 -2.93 -2.26 -3.06
CA ASP A 156 -2.97 -2.48 -1.61
C ASP A 156 -2.74 -1.23 -0.77
N ALA A 157 -1.89 -0.29 -1.23
CA ALA A 157 -1.69 0.98 -0.54
C ALA A 157 -2.98 1.82 -0.52
N LEU A 158 -3.65 1.96 -1.66
CA LEU A 158 -4.91 2.69 -1.74
C LEU A 158 -6.04 1.96 -0.99
N PHE A 159 -6.08 0.63 -1.06
CA PHE A 159 -7.05 -0.17 -0.30
C PHE A 159 -6.87 0.05 1.21
N THR A 160 -5.64 0.06 1.70
CA THR A 160 -5.31 0.34 3.11
C THR A 160 -5.78 1.73 3.54
N LEU A 161 -5.55 2.74 2.70
CA LEU A 161 -6.06 4.10 2.94
C LEU A 161 -7.59 4.12 3.03
N LEU A 162 -8.28 3.47 2.10
CA LEU A 162 -9.75 3.44 2.05
C LEU A 162 -10.35 2.70 3.25
N VAL A 163 -9.72 1.61 3.71
CA VAL A 163 -10.13 0.93 4.95
C VAL A 163 -9.93 1.85 6.16
N LEU A 164 -8.81 2.56 6.26
CA LEU A 164 -8.58 3.54 7.32
C LEU A 164 -9.60 4.69 7.26
N LEU A 165 -9.92 5.20 6.07
CA LEU A 165 -10.95 6.23 5.89
C LEU A 165 -12.33 5.73 6.32
N THR A 166 -12.65 4.46 6.10
CA THR A 166 -13.89 3.84 6.64
C THR A 166 -13.92 3.92 8.16
N VAL A 167 -12.81 3.55 8.84
CA VAL A 167 -12.67 3.65 10.31
C VAL A 167 -12.83 5.07 10.80
N VAL A 168 -12.13 6.03 10.18
CA VAL A 168 -12.17 7.46 10.56
C VAL A 168 -13.57 8.05 10.34
N THR A 169 -14.24 7.65 9.26
CA THR A 169 -15.62 8.07 8.96
C THR A 169 -16.62 7.53 9.99
N LEU A 170 -16.52 6.26 10.36
CA LEU A 170 -17.33 5.65 11.41
C LEU A 170 -17.09 6.35 12.76
N TRP A 171 -15.80 6.58 13.11
CA TRP A 171 -15.47 7.32 14.33
C TRP A 171 -16.10 8.72 14.37
N GLY A 172 -15.97 9.47 13.26
CA GLY A 172 -16.53 10.83 13.16
C GLY A 172 -18.06 10.85 13.07
N GLY A 173 -18.66 9.80 12.53
CA GLY A 173 -20.10 9.63 12.38
C GLY A 173 -20.85 9.49 13.71
N ARG A 174 -20.14 9.07 14.77
CA ARG A 174 -20.66 8.99 16.13
C ARG A 174 -21.15 10.34 16.67
N ASP A 175 -20.38 11.39 16.42
CA ASP A 175 -20.67 12.74 16.94
C ASP A 175 -21.45 13.57 15.90
N HIS A 176 -21.27 13.27 14.63
CA HIS A 176 -21.88 13.96 13.50
C HIS A 176 -22.41 12.95 12.49
N PRO A 177 -23.66 12.48 12.59
CA PRO A 177 -24.21 11.42 11.74
C PRO A 177 -24.06 11.67 10.24
N TRP A 178 -24.10 12.91 9.77
CA TRP A 178 -23.88 13.25 8.35
C TRP A 178 -22.52 12.83 7.79
N ARG A 179 -21.52 12.69 8.65
CA ARG A 179 -20.22 12.18 8.22
C ARG A 179 -20.29 10.74 7.69
N LEU A 180 -21.30 9.96 8.09
CA LEU A 180 -21.53 8.63 7.56
C LEU A 180 -21.81 8.61 6.06
N ALA A 181 -22.26 9.72 5.47
CA ALA A 181 -22.43 9.84 4.02
C ALA A 181 -21.12 9.63 3.25
N TRP A 182 -19.97 9.97 3.84
CA TRP A 182 -18.65 9.74 3.25
C TRP A 182 -18.28 8.25 3.12
N LEU A 183 -19.00 7.34 3.80
CA LEU A 183 -18.86 5.91 3.53
C LEU A 183 -19.18 5.58 2.06
N GLY A 184 -20.09 6.33 1.44
CA GLY A 184 -20.49 6.10 0.06
C GLY A 184 -19.34 6.17 -0.94
N PRO A 185 -18.70 7.33 -1.14
CA PRO A 185 -17.58 7.43 -2.07
C PRO A 185 -16.38 6.55 -1.67
N VAL A 186 -16.16 6.29 -0.37
CA VAL A 186 -15.10 5.38 0.08
C VAL A 186 -15.39 3.95 -0.35
N LEU A 187 -16.60 3.42 -0.12
CA LEU A 187 -16.98 2.05 -0.52
C LEU A 187 -17.05 1.90 -2.04
N ALA A 188 -17.52 2.93 -2.76
CA ALA A 188 -17.49 2.95 -4.23
C ALA A 188 -16.05 2.85 -4.75
N ALA A 189 -15.13 3.64 -4.17
CA ALA A 189 -13.72 3.59 -4.51
C ALA A 189 -13.09 2.22 -4.20
N VAL A 190 -13.44 1.58 -3.07
CA VAL A 190 -12.98 0.22 -2.76
C VAL A 190 -13.45 -0.78 -3.81
N PHE A 191 -14.73 -0.73 -4.20
CA PHE A 191 -15.25 -1.62 -5.24
C PHE A 191 -14.56 -1.38 -6.57
N LEU A 192 -14.47 -0.14 -7.03
CA LEU A 192 -13.82 0.22 -8.29
C LEU A 192 -12.30 -0.06 -8.29
N LEU A 193 -11.69 -0.25 -7.12
CA LEU A 193 -10.29 -0.62 -6.95
C LEU A 193 -10.07 -2.15 -6.98
N ARG A 194 -10.90 -2.91 -6.25
CA ARG A 194 -10.68 -4.35 -5.98
C ARG A 194 -11.95 -5.20 -5.99
N GLY A 195 -13.03 -4.74 -6.61
CA GLY A 195 -14.27 -5.49 -6.74
C GLY A 195 -14.82 -5.98 -5.39
N MET A 196 -14.92 -7.29 -5.23
CA MET A 196 -15.53 -7.91 -4.05
C MET A 196 -14.75 -7.73 -2.74
N ALA A 197 -13.52 -7.21 -2.78
CA ALA A 197 -12.81 -6.82 -1.55
C ALA A 197 -13.54 -5.73 -0.74
N VAL A 198 -14.55 -5.06 -1.33
CA VAL A 198 -15.46 -4.14 -0.63
C VAL A 198 -16.20 -4.80 0.53
N LEU A 199 -16.34 -6.12 0.53
CA LEU A 199 -16.96 -6.86 1.65
C LEU A 199 -16.21 -6.66 2.96
N MET A 200 -14.87 -6.52 2.95
CA MET A 200 -14.10 -6.28 4.17
C MET A 200 -14.53 -4.98 4.89
N PRO A 201 -14.44 -3.77 4.29
CA PRO A 201 -14.94 -2.55 4.94
C PRO A 201 -16.45 -2.55 5.12
N LEU A 202 -17.24 -3.23 4.28
CA LEU A 202 -18.69 -3.33 4.46
C LEU A 202 -19.05 -4.13 5.72
N ILE A 203 -18.40 -5.26 5.98
CA ILE A 203 -18.56 -6.04 7.22
C ILE A 203 -18.19 -5.18 8.43
N LEU A 204 -17.09 -4.41 8.35
CA LEU A 204 -16.72 -3.46 9.40
C LEU A 204 -17.84 -2.44 9.65
N VAL A 205 -18.37 -1.82 8.60
CA VAL A 205 -19.46 -0.83 8.70
C VAL A 205 -20.71 -1.46 9.35
N VAL A 206 -21.16 -2.61 8.85
CA VAL A 206 -22.34 -3.31 9.38
C VAL A 206 -22.15 -3.69 10.84
N THR A 207 -21.01 -4.28 11.20
CA THR A 207 -20.71 -4.66 12.58
C THR A 207 -20.77 -3.46 13.51
N VAL A 208 -20.15 -2.34 13.15
CA VAL A 208 -20.13 -1.12 13.99
C VAL A 208 -21.52 -0.49 14.09
N LEU A 209 -22.29 -0.45 13.01
CA LEU A 209 -23.62 0.14 13.01
C LEU A 209 -24.66 -0.70 13.76
N VAL A 210 -24.49 -2.03 13.81
CA VAL A 210 -25.41 -2.96 14.48
C VAL A 210 -25.03 -3.13 15.95
N VAL A 211 -23.76 -3.45 16.23
CA VAL A 211 -23.27 -3.80 17.57
C VAL A 211 -22.86 -2.58 18.38
N GLY A 212 -22.35 -1.53 17.74
CA GLY A 212 -21.84 -0.31 18.41
C GLY A 212 -22.89 0.56 19.11
N GLY A 213 -24.19 0.21 18.95
CA GLY A 213 -25.30 0.92 19.58
C GLY A 213 -25.67 2.24 18.88
N ARG A 214 -26.79 2.82 19.33
CA ARG A 214 -27.33 4.11 18.85
C ARG A 214 -27.43 5.08 20.02
N ARG A 215 -27.21 6.34 19.75
CA ARG A 215 -27.56 7.40 20.71
C ARG A 215 -29.07 7.67 20.67
N PRO A 216 -29.72 7.94 21.81
CA PRO A 216 -31.12 8.39 21.80
C PRO A 216 -31.29 9.61 20.90
N GLY A 217 -32.29 9.59 20.00
CA GLY A 217 -32.57 10.70 19.07
C GLY A 217 -31.66 10.80 17.84
N GLU A 218 -30.70 9.88 17.66
CA GLU A 218 -29.79 9.86 16.51
C GLU A 218 -30.52 9.56 15.18
N ARG A 219 -30.48 10.51 14.26
CA ARG A 219 -31.04 10.39 12.89
C ARG A 219 -29.94 10.10 11.88
N ARG A 220 -29.44 8.85 11.84
CA ARG A 220 -28.39 8.43 10.91
C ARG A 220 -28.89 7.96 9.54
N TRP A 221 -30.19 7.66 9.40
CA TRP A 221 -30.75 7.08 8.18
C TRP A 221 -30.56 7.94 6.93
N PRO A 222 -30.77 9.29 6.96
CA PRO A 222 -30.51 10.11 5.77
C PRO A 222 -29.07 10.04 5.29
N ALA A 223 -28.10 10.02 6.22
CA ALA A 223 -26.70 9.90 5.87
C ALA A 223 -26.35 8.50 5.31
N LEU A 224 -26.96 7.44 5.86
CA LEU A 224 -26.77 6.07 5.36
C LEU A 224 -27.43 5.88 4.00
N THR A 225 -28.60 6.50 3.75
CA THR A 225 -29.22 6.50 2.42
C THR A 225 -28.35 7.23 1.41
N ALA A 226 -27.81 8.40 1.78
CA ALA A 226 -26.86 9.12 0.94
C ALA A 226 -25.59 8.28 0.68
N ALA A 227 -25.05 7.62 1.70
CA ALA A 227 -23.91 6.70 1.55
C ALA A 227 -24.24 5.57 0.56
N LEU A 228 -25.41 4.95 0.68
CA LEU A 228 -25.85 3.88 -0.22
C LEU A 228 -25.92 4.38 -1.67
N MET A 229 -26.55 5.53 -1.90
CA MET A 229 -26.65 6.12 -3.25
C MET A 229 -25.27 6.45 -3.82
N LEU A 230 -24.40 7.09 -3.02
CA LEU A 230 -23.03 7.43 -3.42
C LEU A 230 -22.13 6.20 -3.60
N THR A 231 -22.50 5.04 -3.05
CA THR A 231 -21.84 3.76 -3.34
C THR A 231 -22.37 3.17 -4.64
N VAL A 232 -23.68 3.02 -4.74
CA VAL A 232 -24.32 2.24 -5.82
C VAL A 232 -24.24 2.96 -7.17
N LEU A 233 -24.48 4.27 -7.21
CA LEU A 233 -24.56 4.99 -8.49
C LEU A 233 -23.26 4.96 -9.30
N PRO A 234 -22.05 5.22 -8.73
CA PRO A 234 -20.80 5.13 -9.49
C PRO A 234 -20.50 3.69 -9.94
N ILE A 235 -20.77 2.70 -9.09
CA ILE A 235 -20.57 1.28 -9.41
C ILE A 235 -21.51 0.86 -10.55
N ALA A 236 -22.80 1.18 -10.43
CA ALA A 236 -23.80 0.84 -11.43
C ALA A 236 -23.52 1.51 -12.78
N TRP A 237 -23.10 2.79 -12.76
CA TRP A 237 -22.71 3.51 -13.97
C TRP A 237 -21.52 2.82 -14.66
N TRP A 238 -20.46 2.49 -13.91
CA TRP A 238 -19.30 1.79 -14.48
C TRP A 238 -19.68 0.39 -14.99
N ALA A 239 -20.44 -0.38 -14.22
CA ALA A 239 -20.86 -1.72 -14.60
C ALA A 239 -21.75 -1.69 -15.86
N TRP A 240 -22.67 -0.71 -15.95
CA TRP A 240 -23.49 -0.48 -17.15
C TRP A 240 -22.64 -0.11 -18.36
N ALA A 241 -21.68 0.84 -18.20
CA ALA A 241 -20.81 1.24 -19.29
C ALA A 241 -19.94 0.07 -19.77
N ARG A 242 -19.44 -0.77 -18.85
CA ARG A 242 -18.68 -1.97 -19.17
C ARG A 242 -19.54 -3.01 -19.87
N TRP A 243 -20.75 -3.25 -19.36
CA TRP A 243 -21.70 -4.17 -20.00
C TRP A 243 -22.09 -3.73 -21.42
N ARG A 244 -22.25 -2.42 -21.65
CA ARG A 244 -22.47 -1.87 -22.99
C ARG A 244 -21.31 -2.13 -23.96
N LEU A 245 -20.11 -2.28 -23.46
CA LEU A 245 -18.92 -2.49 -24.26
C LEU A 245 -18.76 -3.98 -24.69
N ASP A 246 -18.91 -4.92 -23.74
CA ASP A 246 -18.60 -6.34 -23.96
C ASP A 246 -19.59 -7.34 -23.31
N GLY A 247 -20.77 -6.86 -22.90
CA GLY A 247 -21.78 -7.69 -22.25
C GLY A 247 -21.30 -8.28 -20.92
N TRP A 248 -21.43 -9.59 -20.78
CA TRP A 248 -21.03 -10.32 -19.58
C TRP A 248 -19.58 -10.88 -19.64
N GLN A 249 -18.85 -10.64 -20.74
CA GLN A 249 -17.52 -11.24 -20.94
C GLN A 249 -16.52 -10.83 -19.85
N PHE A 250 -16.58 -9.60 -19.34
CA PHE A 250 -15.76 -9.16 -18.25
C PHE A 250 -16.43 -9.34 -16.87
N LEU A 251 -17.69 -8.89 -16.75
CA LEU A 251 -18.38 -8.86 -15.45
C LEU A 251 -18.61 -10.26 -14.87
N GLY A 252 -18.90 -11.26 -15.69
CA GLY A 252 -19.10 -12.63 -15.27
C GLY A 252 -17.84 -13.24 -14.64
N PRO A 253 -16.69 -13.31 -15.36
CA PRO A 253 -15.41 -13.75 -14.82
C PRO A 253 -14.94 -12.95 -13.60
N MET A 254 -15.11 -11.63 -13.59
CA MET A 254 -14.80 -10.80 -12.42
C MET A 254 -15.51 -11.32 -11.16
N PHE A 255 -16.82 -11.58 -11.25
CA PHE A 255 -17.58 -12.07 -10.12
C PHE A 255 -17.17 -13.50 -9.72
N GLN A 256 -17.03 -14.40 -10.70
CA GLN A 256 -16.68 -15.80 -10.45
C GLN A 256 -15.26 -15.94 -9.86
N TYR A 257 -14.27 -15.25 -10.42
CA TYR A 257 -12.88 -15.38 -9.99
C TYR A 257 -12.61 -14.67 -8.67
N ASP A 258 -13.00 -13.40 -8.55
CA ASP A 258 -12.65 -12.59 -7.38
C ASP A 258 -13.52 -12.91 -6.14
N PHE A 259 -14.71 -13.46 -6.32
CA PHE A 259 -15.57 -13.81 -5.18
C PHE A 259 -15.58 -15.31 -4.91
N VAL A 260 -16.00 -16.13 -5.89
CA VAL A 260 -16.20 -17.56 -5.67
C VAL A 260 -14.88 -18.30 -5.56
N ALA A 261 -13.99 -18.15 -6.54
CA ALA A 261 -12.77 -18.94 -6.59
C ALA A 261 -11.79 -18.58 -5.45
N ARG A 262 -11.56 -17.29 -5.15
CA ARG A 262 -10.64 -16.84 -4.09
C ARG A 262 -11.05 -17.25 -2.68
N THR A 263 -12.35 -17.42 -2.43
CA THR A 263 -12.85 -17.84 -1.11
C THR A 263 -12.84 -19.35 -0.96
N ALA A 264 -13.17 -20.08 -2.02
CA ALA A 264 -13.44 -21.50 -1.98
C ALA A 264 -12.23 -22.39 -2.33
N THR A 265 -11.25 -21.87 -3.09
CA THR A 265 -10.10 -22.67 -3.57
C THR A 265 -8.78 -21.90 -3.40
N PRO A 266 -7.66 -22.60 -3.12
CA PRO A 266 -6.34 -21.96 -3.18
C PRO A 266 -6.00 -21.66 -4.63
N LEU A 267 -5.86 -20.38 -4.97
CA LEU A 267 -5.46 -19.94 -6.30
C LEU A 267 -3.94 -19.86 -6.41
N GLU A 268 -3.42 -20.18 -7.60
CA GLU A 268 -2.00 -19.99 -7.97
C GLU A 268 -1.01 -20.66 -7.00
N GLY A 269 -1.44 -21.74 -6.31
CA GLY A 269 -0.60 -22.45 -5.33
C GLY A 269 -0.38 -21.71 -4.00
N HIS A 270 -1.06 -20.59 -3.77
CA HIS A 270 -0.94 -19.81 -2.53
C HIS A 270 -1.73 -20.45 -1.39
N THR A 271 -1.13 -21.45 -0.73
CA THR A 271 -1.69 -22.13 0.44
C THR A 271 -0.96 -21.71 1.71
N GLY A 272 -1.59 -21.93 2.87
CA GLY A 272 -0.95 -21.67 4.16
C GLY A 272 -1.80 -22.12 5.34
N SER A 273 -1.15 -22.38 6.47
CA SER A 273 -1.82 -22.72 7.73
C SER A 273 -2.54 -21.49 8.34
N LEU A 274 -3.31 -21.72 9.39
CA LEU A 274 -3.91 -20.63 10.18
C LEU A 274 -2.85 -19.70 10.80
N LEU A 275 -1.61 -20.19 10.99
CA LEU A 275 -0.49 -19.40 11.52
C LEU A 275 0.28 -18.63 10.43
N TYR A 276 -0.17 -18.65 9.18
CA TYR A 276 0.50 -17.95 8.07
C TYR A 276 0.74 -16.47 8.37
N TYR A 277 -0.31 -15.74 8.79
CA TYR A 277 -0.20 -14.30 9.07
C TYR A 277 0.56 -13.99 10.37
N PRO A 278 0.34 -14.68 11.51
CA PRO A 278 1.21 -14.56 12.67
C PRO A 278 2.70 -14.78 12.35
N ASN A 279 3.02 -15.79 11.55
CA ASN A 279 4.40 -16.08 11.16
C ASN A 279 4.99 -14.97 10.26
N ASN A 280 4.22 -14.43 9.31
CA ASN A 280 4.68 -13.30 8.48
C ASN A 280 4.85 -12.04 9.32
N LEU A 281 3.92 -11.75 10.23
CA LEU A 281 4.05 -10.62 11.14
C LEU A 281 5.31 -10.74 12.02
N GLN A 282 5.59 -11.94 12.52
CA GLN A 282 6.81 -12.18 13.29
C GLN A 282 8.08 -11.96 12.46
N LYS A 283 8.15 -12.47 11.22
CA LYS A 283 9.32 -12.31 10.35
C LYS A 283 9.63 -10.86 9.99
N ASP A 284 8.60 -10.11 9.62
CA ASP A 284 8.77 -8.78 9.04
C ASP A 284 8.77 -7.67 10.10
N HIS A 285 8.16 -7.91 11.27
CA HIS A 285 7.90 -6.89 12.29
C HIS A 285 8.47 -7.23 13.66
N TYR A 286 9.34 -8.26 13.77
CA TYR A 286 9.89 -8.70 15.05
C TYR A 286 10.57 -7.57 15.84
N VAL A 287 11.17 -6.59 15.17
CA VAL A 287 11.81 -5.46 15.84
C VAL A 287 10.80 -4.65 16.66
N TRP A 288 9.65 -4.32 16.06
CA TRP A 288 8.57 -3.62 16.76
C TRP A 288 7.92 -4.49 17.84
N LEU A 289 7.81 -5.80 17.62
CA LEU A 289 7.27 -6.74 18.61
C LEU A 289 8.21 -6.84 19.82
N ILE A 290 9.52 -6.96 19.62
CA ILE A 290 10.52 -6.97 20.70
C ILE A 290 10.50 -5.64 21.45
N ALA A 291 10.51 -4.52 20.73
CA ALA A 291 10.45 -3.20 21.35
C ALA A 291 9.17 -3.02 22.21
N THR A 292 8.04 -3.55 21.73
CA THR A 292 6.77 -3.57 22.49
C THR A 292 6.88 -4.47 23.72
N ALA A 293 7.51 -5.65 23.61
CA ALA A 293 7.75 -6.53 24.75
C ALA A 293 8.62 -5.88 25.81
N VAL A 294 9.66 -5.13 25.42
CA VAL A 294 10.48 -4.34 26.36
C VAL A 294 9.64 -3.27 27.06
N ALA A 295 8.76 -2.56 26.33
CA ALA A 295 7.85 -1.58 26.93
C ALA A 295 6.91 -2.23 27.96
N ILE A 296 6.36 -3.40 27.66
CA ILE A 296 5.52 -4.18 28.57
C ILE A 296 6.33 -4.63 29.80
N PHE A 297 7.56 -5.09 29.62
CA PHE A 297 8.42 -5.49 30.73
C PHE A 297 8.77 -4.34 31.67
N LEU A 298 9.09 -3.16 31.13
CA LEU A 298 9.37 -1.96 31.92
C LEU A 298 8.13 -1.44 32.66
N PHE A 299 6.97 -1.61 32.06
CA PHE A 299 5.68 -1.16 32.58
C PHE A 299 4.66 -2.30 32.48
N PRO A 300 4.70 -3.30 33.38
CA PRO A 300 3.85 -4.48 33.32
C PRO A 300 2.38 -4.12 33.14
N LEU A 301 1.75 -4.75 32.19
CA LEU A 301 0.30 -4.67 31.95
C LEU A 301 -0.43 -5.36 33.10
N SER A 302 -0.69 -4.63 34.19
CA SER A 302 -1.64 -5.12 35.18
C SER A 302 -3.02 -5.28 34.51
N ARG A 303 -3.86 -6.16 35.06
CA ARG A 303 -5.25 -6.34 34.59
C ARG A 303 -6.01 -5.00 34.54
N GLU A 304 -5.70 -4.08 35.45
CA GLU A 304 -6.26 -2.75 35.51
C GLU A 304 -5.71 -1.84 34.41
N ARG A 305 -4.39 -1.88 34.11
CA ARG A 305 -3.78 -1.16 32.98
C ARG A 305 -4.27 -1.68 31.65
N PHE A 306 -4.41 -2.99 31.49
CA PHE A 306 -5.00 -3.56 30.29
C PHE A 306 -6.46 -3.13 30.12
N ARG A 307 -7.25 -3.13 31.20
CA ARG A 307 -8.61 -2.60 31.18
C ARG A 307 -8.63 -1.11 30.83
N ARG A 308 -7.73 -0.29 31.40
CA ARG A 308 -7.62 1.14 31.05
C ARG A 308 -7.18 1.33 29.58
N LEU A 309 -6.18 0.60 29.10
CA LEU A 309 -5.78 0.58 27.69
C LEU A 309 -6.99 0.29 26.79
N TRP A 310 -7.72 -0.77 27.13
CA TRP A 310 -8.90 -1.16 26.39
C TRP A 310 -10.06 -0.17 26.59
N SER A 311 -10.29 0.37 27.77
CA SER A 311 -11.33 1.35 28.04
C SER A 311 -10.99 2.72 27.46
N GLU A 312 -9.73 3.09 27.31
CA GLU A 312 -9.29 4.34 26.67
C GLU A 312 -9.24 4.23 25.14
N LEU A 313 -8.94 3.05 24.59
CA LEU A 313 -9.25 2.71 23.19
C LEU A 313 -10.76 2.77 22.96
N SER A 314 -11.50 2.60 24.00
CA SER A 314 -12.87 2.20 24.01
C SER A 314 -13.80 3.06 24.86
N GLY A 315 -13.44 4.25 25.29
CA GLY A 315 -14.25 5.17 26.13
C GLY A 315 -15.77 4.97 26.17
N ASN A 316 -16.29 4.10 25.29
CA ASN A 316 -17.65 3.58 25.23
C ASN A 316 -17.74 2.34 24.33
N ALA A 317 -18.88 1.64 24.40
CA ALA A 317 -19.16 0.42 23.63
C ALA A 317 -18.95 0.59 22.10
N TYR A 318 -19.25 1.77 21.54
CA TYR A 318 -19.06 2.05 20.12
C TYR A 318 -17.58 2.00 19.70
N ALA A 319 -16.69 2.63 20.46
CA ALA A 319 -15.27 2.63 20.16
C ALA A 319 -14.64 1.25 20.33
N GLN A 320 -15.13 0.45 21.32
CA GLN A 320 -14.73 -0.95 21.49
C GLN A 320 -15.12 -1.78 20.29
N THR A 321 -16.38 -1.65 19.86
CA THR A 321 -16.87 -2.35 18.67
C THR A 321 -16.08 -1.96 17.41
N LEU A 322 -15.79 -0.68 17.23
CA LEU A 322 -15.01 -0.19 16.08
C LEU A 322 -13.59 -0.78 16.07
N ALA A 323 -12.87 -0.73 17.19
CA ALA A 323 -11.52 -1.27 17.31
C ALA A 323 -11.51 -2.80 17.15
N GLY A 324 -12.44 -3.51 17.80
CA GLY A 324 -12.58 -4.95 17.70
C GLY A 324 -12.98 -5.40 16.30
N ALA A 325 -13.93 -4.72 15.66
CA ALA A 325 -14.35 -5.01 14.30
C ALA A 325 -13.21 -4.74 13.29
N TRP A 326 -12.48 -3.61 13.43
CA TRP A 326 -11.34 -3.32 12.57
C TRP A 326 -10.24 -4.38 12.68
N LEU A 327 -9.84 -4.73 13.91
CA LEU A 327 -8.88 -5.80 14.14
C LEU A 327 -9.40 -7.14 13.58
N GLY A 328 -10.67 -7.45 13.84
CA GLY A 328 -11.33 -8.69 13.40
C GLY A 328 -11.33 -8.82 11.87
N VAL A 329 -11.84 -7.82 11.13
CA VAL A 329 -11.94 -7.93 9.67
C VAL A 329 -10.58 -7.98 8.99
N THR A 330 -9.57 -7.28 9.53
CA THR A 330 -8.23 -7.23 8.92
C THR A 330 -7.37 -8.46 9.23
N VAL A 331 -7.70 -9.25 10.25
CA VAL A 331 -6.98 -10.47 10.62
C VAL A 331 -7.80 -11.72 10.31
N LEU A 332 -9.08 -11.79 10.75
CA LEU A 332 -9.88 -13.02 10.62
C LEU A 332 -10.25 -13.32 9.18
N ILE A 333 -10.68 -12.30 8.41
CA ILE A 333 -11.07 -12.53 7.00
C ILE A 333 -9.90 -13.13 6.20
N PRO A 334 -8.69 -12.53 6.14
CA PRO A 334 -7.56 -13.16 5.46
C PRO A 334 -7.21 -14.54 6.02
N THR A 335 -7.30 -14.72 7.35
CA THR A 335 -6.99 -16.01 7.99
C THR A 335 -7.95 -17.12 7.59
N MET A 336 -9.22 -16.80 7.34
CA MET A 336 -10.23 -17.78 6.93
C MET A 336 -10.23 -18.06 5.42
N MET A 337 -9.67 -17.16 4.59
CA MET A 337 -9.56 -17.40 3.14
C MET A 337 -8.64 -18.59 2.85
N GLN A 338 -8.93 -19.35 1.79
CA GLN A 338 -8.08 -20.47 1.35
C GLN A 338 -6.78 -19.95 0.72
N THR A 339 -6.86 -18.92 -0.11
CA THR A 339 -5.68 -18.27 -0.68
C THR A 339 -4.98 -17.41 0.36
N LYS A 340 -3.70 -17.70 0.63
CA LYS A 340 -2.85 -17.00 1.62
C LYS A 340 -1.75 -16.21 0.92
N VAL A 341 -1.80 -14.89 1.02
CA VAL A 341 -0.75 -13.99 0.48
C VAL A 341 -0.42 -12.91 1.49
N ALA A 342 0.87 -12.54 1.58
CA ALA A 342 1.37 -11.64 2.63
C ALA A 342 0.71 -10.25 2.60
N TRP A 343 0.39 -9.74 1.43
CA TRP A 343 -0.20 -8.40 1.26
C TRP A 343 -1.66 -8.27 1.70
N TYR A 344 -2.36 -9.35 2.01
CA TYR A 344 -3.68 -9.24 2.63
C TYR A 344 -3.63 -8.66 4.05
N LEU A 345 -2.44 -8.60 4.67
CA LEU A 345 -2.23 -7.88 5.93
C LEU A 345 -2.10 -6.36 5.79
N ASN A 346 -1.99 -5.81 4.58
CA ASN A 346 -1.78 -4.36 4.44
C ASN A 346 -2.81 -3.50 5.21
N PRO A 347 -4.14 -3.78 5.19
CA PRO A 347 -5.12 -3.02 5.96
C PRO A 347 -4.99 -3.18 7.50
N PHE A 348 -4.22 -4.16 7.97
CA PHE A 348 -3.93 -4.35 9.40
C PHE A 348 -2.82 -3.41 9.91
N TYR A 349 -1.86 -2.99 9.06
CA TYR A 349 -0.73 -2.21 9.54
C TYR A 349 -1.08 -0.88 10.22
N PRO A 350 -2.10 -0.11 9.82
CA PRO A 350 -2.48 1.10 10.55
C PRO A 350 -2.97 0.82 11.99
N ILE A 351 -3.76 -0.24 12.23
CA ILE A 351 -4.17 -0.60 13.60
C ILE A 351 -3.01 -1.18 14.40
N PHE A 352 -2.13 -1.97 13.79
CA PHE A 352 -0.89 -2.44 14.41
C PHE A 352 -0.03 -1.26 14.89
N ALA A 353 0.24 -0.29 14.01
CA ALA A 353 1.00 0.89 14.34
C ALA A 353 0.35 1.74 15.44
N LEU A 354 -0.98 1.83 15.42
CA LEU A 354 -1.74 2.51 16.47
C LEU A 354 -1.57 1.82 17.84
N LEU A 355 -1.70 0.50 17.88
CA LEU A 355 -1.56 -0.27 19.13
C LEU A 355 -0.14 -0.15 19.70
N VAL A 356 0.88 -0.33 18.86
CA VAL A 356 2.30 -0.17 19.25
C VAL A 356 2.59 1.26 19.71
N GLY A 357 2.16 2.26 18.93
CA GLY A 357 2.33 3.68 19.28
C GLY A 357 1.63 4.05 20.59
N ARG A 358 0.45 3.49 20.84
CA ARG A 358 -0.29 3.68 22.10
C ARG A 358 0.42 3.05 23.29
N MET A 359 0.96 1.84 23.13
CA MET A 359 1.74 1.16 24.17
C MET A 359 2.95 2.00 24.59
N PHE A 360 3.71 2.51 23.63
CA PHE A 360 4.84 3.40 23.92
C PHE A 360 4.39 4.72 24.56
N ALA A 361 3.32 5.34 24.06
CA ALA A 361 2.80 6.59 24.63
C ALA A 361 2.43 6.43 26.12
N GLN A 362 1.79 5.32 26.47
CA GLN A 362 1.49 5.01 27.88
C GLN A 362 2.73 4.69 28.68
N GLY A 363 3.70 3.97 28.11
CA GLY A 363 5.00 3.76 28.74
C GLY A 363 5.69 5.08 29.10
N PHE A 364 5.68 6.06 28.18
CA PHE A 364 6.22 7.40 28.43
C PHE A 364 5.44 8.16 29.50
N ALA A 365 4.12 8.09 29.52
CA ALA A 365 3.30 8.71 30.54
C ALA A 365 3.58 8.12 31.93
N CYS A 366 3.66 6.78 32.03
CA CYS A 366 4.02 6.11 33.28
C CYS A 366 5.45 6.44 33.73
N ALA A 367 6.40 6.55 32.80
CA ALA A 367 7.79 6.91 33.10
C ALA A 367 7.93 8.34 33.58
N SER A 368 7.08 9.27 33.10
CA SER A 368 7.06 10.67 33.54
C SER A 368 6.47 10.84 34.95
N ALA A 369 5.52 9.98 35.31
CA ALA A 369 4.91 9.95 36.65
C ALA A 369 5.77 9.19 37.70
N SER A 370 6.81 8.49 37.28
CA SER A 370 7.70 7.68 38.12
C SER A 370 8.98 8.46 38.45
N SER A 371 9.52 8.33 39.67
CA SER A 371 10.86 8.80 40.02
C SER A 371 12.00 8.11 39.28
N ALA A 372 11.72 7.05 38.54
CA ALA A 372 12.69 6.25 37.82
C ALA A 372 13.00 6.80 36.40
N ALA A 373 13.74 7.89 36.31
CA ALA A 373 14.17 8.50 35.03
C ALA A 373 14.88 7.51 34.08
N TRP A 374 15.52 6.45 34.62
CA TRP A 374 16.15 5.40 33.82
C TRP A 374 15.18 4.66 32.91
N ARG A 375 13.94 4.38 33.35
CA ARG A 375 12.90 3.72 32.55
C ARG A 375 12.56 4.51 31.31
N ARG A 376 12.46 5.85 31.43
CA ARG A 376 12.23 6.75 30.30
C ARG A 376 13.40 6.69 29.31
N ARG A 377 14.65 6.70 29.81
CA ARG A 377 15.84 6.59 28.95
C ARG A 377 15.88 5.25 28.21
N VAL A 378 15.63 4.15 28.89
CA VAL A 378 15.57 2.81 28.27
C VAL A 378 14.47 2.77 27.21
N LEU A 379 13.25 3.26 27.50
CA LEU A 379 12.16 3.27 26.53
C LEU A 379 12.50 4.12 25.30
N THR A 380 13.08 5.31 25.49
CA THR A 380 13.55 6.15 24.39
C THR A 380 14.62 5.43 23.56
N GLY A 381 15.61 4.85 24.21
CA GLY A 381 16.66 4.07 23.55
C GLY A 381 16.10 2.89 22.76
N THR A 382 15.10 2.20 23.32
CA THR A 382 14.42 1.07 22.63
C THR A 382 13.72 1.53 21.35
N VAL A 383 12.98 2.65 21.41
CA VAL A 383 12.28 3.19 20.22
C VAL A 383 13.29 3.65 19.17
N LEU A 384 14.35 4.37 19.58
CA LEU A 384 15.38 4.84 18.65
C LEU A 384 16.19 3.68 18.03
N LEU A 385 16.52 2.66 18.82
CA LEU A 385 17.22 1.47 18.33
C LEU A 385 16.32 0.67 17.35
N ALA A 386 15.05 0.48 17.71
CA ALA A 386 14.10 -0.20 16.84
C ALA A 386 13.96 0.55 15.50
N LEU A 387 13.82 1.88 15.54
CA LEU A 387 13.78 2.71 14.34
C LEU A 387 15.06 2.56 13.52
N ALA A 388 16.23 2.69 14.13
CA ALA A 388 17.51 2.58 13.42
C ALA A 388 17.70 1.21 12.74
N ILE A 389 17.30 0.12 13.41
CA ILE A 389 17.36 -1.24 12.83
C ILE A 389 16.41 -1.36 11.65
N VAL A 390 15.17 -0.89 11.79
CA VAL A 390 14.17 -1.00 10.73
C VAL A 390 14.55 -0.13 9.53
N GLU A 391 14.96 1.12 9.75
CA GLU A 391 15.41 2.01 8.68
C GLU A 391 16.66 1.45 7.96
N GLY A 392 17.61 0.89 8.72
CA GLY A 392 18.76 0.20 8.14
C GLY A 392 18.36 -0.97 7.23
N LYS A 393 17.34 -1.74 7.62
CA LYS A 393 16.79 -2.82 6.77
C LYS A 393 16.09 -2.29 5.54
N LEU A 394 15.24 -1.25 5.66
CA LEU A 394 14.55 -0.64 4.53
C LEU A 394 15.56 -0.09 3.52
N PHE A 395 16.59 0.60 4.01
CA PHE A 395 17.67 1.11 3.20
C PHE A 395 18.41 -0.02 2.47
N HIS A 396 18.88 -1.04 3.23
CA HIS A 396 19.55 -2.20 2.64
C HIS A 396 18.70 -2.87 1.57
N TYR A 397 17.40 -3.08 1.83
CA TYR A 397 16.49 -3.70 0.88
C TYR A 397 16.33 -2.88 -0.41
N SER A 398 16.20 -1.56 -0.30
CA SER A 398 16.12 -0.65 -1.44
C SER A 398 17.38 -0.68 -2.33
N TYR A 399 18.57 -0.86 -1.73
CA TYR A 399 19.84 -0.86 -2.46
C TYR A 399 20.28 -2.22 -2.99
N THR A 400 19.73 -3.32 -2.47
CA THR A 400 20.21 -4.68 -2.81
C THR A 400 19.14 -5.52 -3.50
N MET A 401 17.97 -5.66 -2.89
CA MET A 401 16.98 -6.64 -3.32
C MET A 401 16.04 -6.13 -4.41
N ARG A 402 15.80 -4.83 -4.44
CA ARG A 402 14.87 -4.19 -5.39
C ARG A 402 15.54 -3.34 -6.45
N ASP A 403 16.86 -3.22 -6.42
CA ASP A 403 17.59 -2.36 -7.36
C ASP A 403 17.57 -2.94 -8.79
N VAL A 404 17.12 -2.13 -9.70
CA VAL A 404 16.96 -2.48 -11.13
C VAL A 404 18.28 -2.75 -11.85
N ARG A 405 19.41 -2.20 -11.37
CA ARG A 405 20.72 -2.21 -12.08
C ARG A 405 21.25 -3.57 -12.52
N HIS A 406 20.87 -4.64 -11.81
CA HIS A 406 21.37 -5.99 -12.10
C HIS A 406 20.34 -6.85 -12.84
N THR A 407 19.33 -6.24 -13.43
CA THR A 407 18.25 -6.91 -14.15
C THR A 407 18.26 -6.50 -15.63
N VAL A 408 17.44 -7.17 -16.45
CA VAL A 408 17.19 -6.77 -17.85
C VAL A 408 16.68 -5.31 -17.91
N GLN A 409 15.76 -4.95 -17.01
CA GLN A 409 15.21 -3.57 -16.94
C GLN A 409 16.32 -2.53 -16.75
N GLY A 410 17.34 -2.84 -15.95
CA GLY A 410 18.50 -1.96 -15.76
C GLY A 410 19.29 -1.75 -17.02
N LEU A 411 19.61 -2.83 -17.77
CA LEU A 411 20.27 -2.72 -19.06
C LEU A 411 19.47 -1.86 -20.05
N LEU A 412 18.17 -2.08 -20.13
CA LEU A 412 17.27 -1.33 -20.99
C LEU A 412 17.28 0.17 -20.62
N LEU A 413 17.16 0.50 -19.33
CA LEU A 413 17.13 1.89 -18.86
C LEU A 413 18.46 2.61 -19.03
N GLU A 414 19.59 1.94 -18.89
CA GLU A 414 20.92 2.51 -19.12
C GLU A 414 21.14 2.86 -20.59
N GLU A 415 20.62 2.04 -21.50
CA GLU A 415 20.75 2.23 -22.95
C GLU A 415 19.48 2.85 -23.60
N ARG A 416 18.65 3.54 -22.82
CA ARG A 416 17.35 4.06 -23.27
C ARG A 416 17.42 4.94 -24.53
N GLN A 417 18.48 5.73 -24.68
CA GLN A 417 18.65 6.61 -25.86
C GLN A 417 18.99 5.81 -27.11
N THR A 418 19.81 4.78 -26.95
CA THR A 418 20.22 3.87 -28.02
C THR A 418 19.07 2.97 -28.47
N LEU A 419 18.23 2.53 -27.56
CA LEU A 419 17.16 1.55 -27.81
C LEU A 419 15.82 2.19 -28.24
N ALA A 420 15.67 3.50 -28.12
CA ALA A 420 14.46 4.20 -28.56
C ALA A 420 14.24 4.00 -30.07
N GLY A 421 13.06 3.50 -30.45
CA GLY A 421 12.71 3.18 -31.84
C GLY A 421 13.39 1.92 -32.41
N GLN A 422 14.23 1.23 -31.64
CA GLN A 422 14.95 0.03 -32.10
C GLN A 422 14.19 -1.26 -31.77
N ARG A 423 14.48 -2.31 -32.54
CA ARG A 423 14.01 -3.67 -32.25
C ARG A 423 14.99 -4.38 -31.34
N VAL A 424 14.48 -4.89 -30.24
CA VAL A 424 15.25 -5.64 -29.24
C VAL A 424 14.68 -7.04 -29.15
N TYR A 425 15.54 -8.03 -29.28
CA TYR A 425 15.19 -9.45 -29.28
C TYR A 425 15.55 -10.09 -27.94
N GLN A 426 14.74 -11.02 -27.49
CA GLN A 426 14.98 -11.87 -26.35
C GLN A 426 14.26 -13.21 -26.55
N ASP A 427 14.72 -14.30 -25.93
CA ASP A 427 14.09 -15.63 -26.06
C ASP A 427 12.62 -15.60 -25.64
N ARG A 428 12.35 -14.93 -24.52
CA ARG A 428 11.00 -14.71 -24.00
C ARG A 428 10.94 -13.41 -23.24
N TRP A 429 10.01 -12.56 -23.59
CA TRP A 429 9.78 -11.31 -22.87
C TRP A 429 8.93 -11.50 -21.62
N MET A 430 9.49 -11.08 -20.48
CA MET A 430 8.71 -10.85 -19.29
C MET A 430 7.89 -9.56 -19.48
N ARG A 431 6.66 -9.54 -18.97
CA ARG A 431 5.78 -8.36 -19.10
C ARG A 431 6.41 -7.09 -18.54
N ALA A 432 7.11 -7.21 -17.40
CA ALA A 432 7.79 -6.10 -16.75
C ALA A 432 8.90 -5.51 -17.60
N ASP A 433 9.72 -6.36 -18.24
CA ASP A 433 10.81 -5.93 -19.14
C ASP A 433 10.24 -5.30 -20.41
N ARG A 434 9.17 -5.90 -20.94
CA ARG A 434 8.45 -5.40 -22.10
C ARG A 434 7.81 -4.03 -21.82
N PHE A 435 7.21 -3.82 -20.66
CA PHE A 435 6.71 -2.52 -20.24
C PHE A 435 7.83 -1.44 -20.28
N VAL A 436 9.00 -1.77 -19.75
CA VAL A 436 10.14 -0.83 -19.77
C VAL A 436 10.58 -0.52 -21.19
N LEU A 437 10.75 -1.54 -22.04
CA LEU A 437 11.18 -1.32 -23.43
C LEU A 437 10.14 -0.56 -24.25
N GLU A 438 8.89 -1.02 -24.29
CA GLU A 438 7.87 -0.51 -25.21
C GLU A 438 7.21 0.79 -24.75
N HIS A 439 6.99 0.95 -23.43
CA HIS A 439 6.21 2.08 -22.90
C HIS A 439 7.07 3.15 -22.24
N VAL A 440 8.22 2.79 -21.62
CA VAL A 440 9.12 3.77 -21.00
C VAL A 440 10.17 4.28 -21.99
N ILE A 441 10.70 3.38 -22.83
CA ILE A 441 11.80 3.70 -23.77
C ILE A 441 11.27 4.00 -25.17
N GLY A 442 10.21 3.31 -25.60
CA GLY A 442 9.65 3.45 -26.95
C GLY A 442 10.35 2.54 -27.99
N GLY A 443 10.97 1.45 -27.55
CA GLY A 443 11.50 0.40 -28.41
C GLY A 443 10.44 -0.62 -28.81
N TYR A 444 10.86 -1.69 -29.52
CA TYR A 444 9.98 -2.74 -30.00
C TYR A 444 10.48 -4.12 -29.54
N ALA A 445 9.73 -4.80 -28.68
CA ALA A 445 10.03 -6.16 -28.24
C ALA A 445 9.80 -7.18 -29.37
N ARG A 446 10.75 -8.09 -29.57
CA ARG A 446 10.67 -9.20 -30.50
C ARG A 446 11.20 -10.48 -29.82
N GLU A 447 10.73 -11.64 -30.24
CA GLU A 447 11.20 -12.92 -29.72
C GLU A 447 12.06 -13.62 -30.74
N ALA A 448 13.16 -14.21 -30.29
CA ALA A 448 14.02 -15.10 -31.08
C ALA A 448 14.75 -16.05 -30.14
N GLN A 449 14.82 -17.33 -30.50
CA GLN A 449 15.47 -18.35 -29.66
C GLN A 449 16.99 -18.32 -29.82
N GLY A 450 17.69 -17.91 -28.79
CA GLY A 450 19.14 -17.83 -28.74
C GLY A 450 19.74 -16.86 -29.78
N VAL A 451 21.07 -16.81 -29.81
CA VAL A 451 21.82 -15.99 -30.79
C VAL A 451 21.57 -16.41 -32.21
N GLY A 452 21.48 -17.73 -32.49
CA GLY A 452 21.22 -18.25 -33.83
C GLY A 452 19.86 -17.83 -34.38
N GLY A 453 18.80 -17.95 -33.59
CA GLY A 453 17.46 -17.47 -33.97
C GLY A 453 17.40 -15.95 -34.17
N PHE A 454 18.13 -15.18 -33.34
CA PHE A 454 18.26 -13.75 -33.53
C PHE A 454 18.93 -13.42 -34.86
N VAL A 455 20.07 -14.01 -35.18
CA VAL A 455 20.79 -13.77 -36.44
C VAL A 455 19.93 -14.05 -37.66
N LEU A 456 19.08 -15.08 -37.61
CA LEU A 456 18.16 -15.39 -38.69
C LEU A 456 17.01 -14.40 -38.84
N ALA A 457 16.48 -13.87 -37.73
CA ALA A 457 15.28 -13.03 -37.70
C ALA A 457 15.57 -11.52 -37.75
N ALA A 458 16.72 -11.09 -37.22
CA ALA A 458 17.05 -9.69 -37.03
C ALA A 458 17.62 -9.03 -38.30
N ARG A 459 17.43 -7.71 -38.39
CA ARG A 459 18.12 -6.87 -39.39
C ARG A 459 19.46 -6.41 -38.80
N ARG A 460 20.38 -5.97 -39.68
CA ARG A 460 21.62 -5.33 -39.26
C ARG A 460 21.28 -4.12 -38.38
N GLY A 461 22.00 -3.99 -37.26
CA GLY A 461 21.77 -2.93 -36.29
C GLY A 461 20.69 -3.20 -35.23
N ASP A 462 19.90 -4.29 -35.35
CA ASP A 462 18.96 -4.74 -34.30
C ASP A 462 19.74 -5.24 -33.03
N TYR A 463 19.07 -5.26 -31.89
CA TYR A 463 19.66 -5.61 -30.59
C TYR A 463 19.11 -6.93 -30.06
N VAL A 464 19.92 -7.63 -29.26
CA VAL A 464 19.53 -8.86 -28.53
C VAL A 464 20.01 -8.81 -27.09
N ILE A 465 19.20 -9.33 -26.18
CA ILE A 465 19.54 -9.55 -24.77
C ILE A 465 19.75 -11.06 -24.58
N VAL A 466 20.94 -11.42 -24.11
CA VAL A 466 21.31 -12.82 -23.85
C VAL A 466 21.82 -12.98 -22.42
N PRO A 467 21.62 -14.16 -21.77
CA PRO A 467 22.22 -14.46 -20.46
C PRO A 467 23.77 -14.47 -20.54
N GLN A 468 24.46 -14.24 -19.41
CA GLN A 468 25.89 -14.52 -19.31
C GLN A 468 26.08 -15.98 -18.85
N PRO A 469 27.03 -16.77 -19.44
CA PRO A 469 28.06 -16.43 -20.41
C PRO A 469 27.76 -16.87 -21.86
N ASP A 470 26.54 -16.80 -22.37
CA ASP A 470 26.22 -17.27 -23.72
C ASP A 470 26.86 -16.43 -24.84
N GLY A 471 27.55 -17.12 -25.72
CA GLY A 471 27.77 -16.80 -27.13
C GLY A 471 28.79 -15.70 -27.47
N ASP A 472 30.03 -16.12 -27.78
CA ASP A 472 30.89 -15.40 -28.71
C ASP A 472 30.51 -15.79 -30.16
N GLY A 473 29.50 -15.10 -30.68
CA GLY A 473 29.21 -15.18 -32.10
C GLY A 473 29.89 -14.00 -32.81
N SER A 474 30.65 -14.26 -33.87
CA SER A 474 31.25 -13.24 -34.74
C SER A 474 30.24 -12.27 -35.35
N GLU A 475 28.93 -12.55 -35.22
CA GLU A 475 27.84 -11.80 -35.83
C GLU A 475 27.15 -10.82 -34.83
N ILE A 476 27.59 -10.77 -33.57
CA ILE A 476 27.06 -9.84 -32.56
C ILE A 476 28.18 -9.06 -31.88
N VAL A 477 27.91 -7.78 -31.61
CA VAL A 477 28.84 -6.86 -30.93
C VAL A 477 28.28 -6.50 -29.57
N LEU A 478 29.06 -6.71 -28.51
CA LEU A 478 28.69 -6.33 -27.15
C LEU A 478 28.49 -4.81 -27.06
N VAL A 479 27.33 -4.38 -26.61
CA VAL A 479 27.00 -2.99 -26.33
C VAL A 479 27.16 -2.70 -24.84
N ARG A 480 26.53 -3.53 -23.99
CA ARG A 480 26.60 -3.42 -22.53
C ARG A 480 26.37 -4.77 -21.86
N ALA A 481 26.91 -4.90 -20.67
CA ALA A 481 26.66 -6.07 -19.83
C ALA A 481 26.43 -5.68 -18.37
N ASN A 482 25.64 -6.47 -17.68
CA ASN A 482 25.55 -6.48 -16.22
C ASN A 482 25.94 -7.88 -15.68
N ARG A 483 25.71 -8.14 -14.38
CA ARG A 483 26.13 -9.41 -13.75
C ARG A 483 25.48 -10.67 -14.35
N ARG A 484 24.33 -10.55 -15.05
CA ARG A 484 23.51 -11.69 -15.50
C ARG A 484 23.21 -11.70 -16.98
N HIS A 485 23.25 -10.54 -17.66
CA HIS A 485 22.84 -10.38 -19.05
C HIS A 485 23.80 -9.51 -19.84
N ARG A 486 23.83 -9.73 -21.15
CA ARG A 486 24.53 -8.91 -22.15
C ARG A 486 23.53 -8.34 -23.12
N LEU A 487 23.65 -7.06 -23.44
CA LEU A 487 23.00 -6.42 -24.57
C LEU A 487 24.00 -6.39 -25.72
N CYS A 488 23.67 -7.03 -26.80
CA CYS A 488 24.49 -7.08 -28.01
C CYS A 488 23.75 -6.47 -29.19
N ARG A 489 24.49 -5.99 -30.18
CA ARG A 489 23.97 -5.50 -31.45
C ARG A 489 24.38 -6.45 -32.55
N ARG A 490 23.53 -6.70 -33.55
CA ARG A 490 23.89 -7.45 -34.76
C ARG A 490 24.97 -6.65 -35.50
N ALA A 491 26.06 -7.33 -35.85
CA ALA A 491 27.15 -6.75 -36.65
C ALA A 491 26.66 -6.24 -38.01
N ASP A 492 27.35 -5.27 -38.57
CA ASP A 492 27.03 -4.66 -39.86
C ASP A 492 27.25 -5.63 -41.05
#